data_7a7e7dc4f5ced6c5804416611ee9d327
#
_entry.id   7a7e7dc4f5ced6c5804416611ee9d327
#
_cell.length_a   1.000
_cell.length_b   1.000
_cell.length_c   1.000
_cell.angle_alpha   90.00
_cell.angle_beta   90.00
_cell.angle_gamma   90.00
#
_symmetry.space_group_name_H-M   'P 1'
#
loop_
_entity.id
_entity.type
_entity.pdbx_description
1 polymer ?
#
loop_
_entity_poly.entity_id
_entity_poly.type
_entity_poly.pdbx_seq_one_letter_code
_entity_poly.pdbx_strand_id
1 'polypeptide(L)'
;MNRFLSDESIATHSDYVRIKRLKYSIIESSVPKLKGARIRDVYRMRLAPYDKRDALELLSEIALHELFFVSFSHSPYPAADAVRRAYGSEANFLNEVYKQAMSLPYGFLLVYSFGGRIEVRECTDLCSAYYRSAPVLALDVCEHVYFSDYGFDKERYLLAALPYLDLTRLTESP
;
A
#
# COMPACT_ATOMS: atom_id res chain seq x y z
N MET A 1 -10.58 -0.41 -15.17
CA MET A 1 -11.44 -0.22 -14.02
C MET A 1 -11.37 -1.48 -13.19
N ASN A 2 -10.90 -1.41 -11.95
CA ASN A 2 -10.78 -2.59 -11.09
C ASN A 2 -12.17 -3.15 -10.79
N ARG A 3 -12.43 -4.39 -11.17
CA ARG A 3 -13.76 -5.00 -11.07
C ARG A 3 -14.12 -5.49 -9.67
N PHE A 4 -13.23 -5.35 -8.68
CA PHE A 4 -13.47 -5.79 -7.30
C PHE A 4 -13.94 -4.66 -6.38
N LEU A 5 -13.86 -3.39 -6.81
CA LEU A 5 -14.44 -2.24 -6.11
C LEU A 5 -15.40 -1.50 -7.03
N SER A 6 -16.51 -1.01 -6.48
CA SER A 6 -17.43 -0.11 -7.17
C SER A 6 -16.83 1.27 -7.41
N ASP A 7 -17.43 2.02 -8.33
CA ASP A 7 -17.05 3.41 -8.56
C ASP A 7 -17.25 4.27 -7.30
N GLU A 8 -18.23 3.95 -6.46
CA GLU A 8 -18.49 4.61 -5.19
C GLU A 8 -17.35 4.36 -4.19
N SER A 9 -16.91 3.11 -4.02
CA SER A 9 -15.78 2.78 -3.16
C SER A 9 -14.50 3.45 -3.63
N ILE A 10 -14.25 3.49 -4.94
CA ILE A 10 -13.09 4.16 -5.54
C ILE A 10 -13.15 5.68 -5.28
N ALA A 11 -14.32 6.30 -5.45
CA ALA A 11 -14.51 7.73 -5.19
C ALA A 11 -14.28 8.08 -3.71
N THR A 12 -14.86 7.30 -2.80
CA THR A 12 -14.68 7.46 -1.34
C THR A 12 -13.19 7.36 -0.96
N HIS A 13 -12.49 6.38 -1.49
CA HIS A 13 -11.07 6.18 -1.26
C HIS A 13 -10.21 7.34 -1.83
N SER A 14 -10.56 7.84 -3.01
CA SER A 14 -9.90 9.00 -3.62
C SER A 14 -10.12 10.28 -2.82
N ASP A 15 -11.31 10.50 -2.28
CA ASP A 15 -11.61 11.63 -1.40
C ASP A 15 -10.84 11.54 -0.08
N TYR A 16 -10.66 10.34 0.46
CA TYR A 16 -9.82 10.12 1.63
C TYR A 16 -8.37 10.59 1.37
N VAL A 17 -7.78 10.19 0.25
CA VAL A 17 -6.43 10.64 -0.16
C VAL A 17 -6.38 12.16 -0.32
N ARG A 18 -7.39 12.76 -0.93
CA ARG A 18 -7.49 14.22 -1.10
C ARG A 18 -7.47 14.95 0.25
N ILE A 19 -8.21 14.45 1.23
CA ILE A 19 -8.20 15.01 2.59
C ILE A 19 -6.81 14.92 3.23
N LYS A 20 -6.11 13.79 3.06
CA LYS A 20 -4.74 13.64 3.60
C LYS A 20 -3.76 14.61 2.94
N ARG A 21 -3.87 14.85 1.64
CA ARG A 21 -3.07 15.86 0.93
C ARG A 21 -3.32 17.27 1.47
N LEU A 22 -4.58 17.62 1.76
CA LEU A 22 -4.91 18.90 2.40
C LEU A 22 -4.30 19.03 3.79
N LYS A 23 -4.38 17.99 4.62
CA LYS A 23 -3.73 17.97 5.93
C LYS A 23 -2.21 18.14 5.82
N TYR A 24 -1.57 17.45 4.87
CA TYR A 24 -0.14 17.60 4.63
C TYR A 24 0.23 19.04 4.21
N SER A 25 -0.56 19.67 3.34
CA SER A 25 -0.30 21.05 2.89
C SER A 25 -0.34 22.07 4.04
N ILE A 26 -1.14 21.81 5.08
CA ILE A 26 -1.18 22.64 6.30
C ILE A 26 0.15 22.49 7.06
N ILE A 27 0.62 21.26 7.25
CA ILE A 27 1.92 21.00 7.92
C ILE A 27 3.07 21.59 7.10
N GLU A 28 3.08 21.40 5.79
CA GLU A 28 4.08 21.96 4.88
C GLU A 28 4.13 23.50 4.98
N SER A 29 2.98 24.14 5.11
CA SER A 29 2.89 25.60 5.29
C SER A 29 3.45 26.08 6.64
N SER A 30 3.31 25.27 7.68
CA SER A 30 3.79 25.57 9.03
C SER A 30 5.27 25.20 9.23
N VAL A 31 5.79 24.28 8.45
CA VAL A 31 7.17 23.77 8.54
C VAL A 31 7.87 23.94 7.17
N PRO A 32 8.47 25.10 6.87
CA PRO A 32 9.01 25.42 5.54
C PRO A 32 10.03 24.41 4.98
N LYS A 33 10.71 23.65 5.86
CA LYS A 33 11.65 22.58 5.46
C LYS A 33 10.95 21.41 4.75
N LEU A 34 9.65 21.24 4.94
CA LEU A 34 8.87 20.17 4.32
C LEU A 34 8.41 20.49 2.90
N LYS A 35 8.57 21.74 2.44
CA LYS A 35 8.09 22.17 1.13
C LYS A 35 8.71 21.33 0.01
N GLY A 36 7.87 20.55 -0.69
CA GLY A 36 8.29 19.65 -1.75
C GLY A 36 9.13 18.45 -1.32
N ALA A 37 9.19 18.16 0.00
CA ALA A 37 9.97 17.05 0.52
C ALA A 37 9.32 15.70 0.16
N ARG A 38 10.17 14.76 -0.27
CA ARG A 38 9.77 13.35 -0.45
C ARG A 38 9.91 12.60 0.87
N ILE A 39 9.20 11.49 1.02
CA ILE A 39 9.24 10.64 2.23
C ILE A 39 10.69 10.35 2.68
N ARG A 40 11.58 9.97 1.74
CA ARG A 40 12.98 9.67 2.04
C ARG A 40 13.75 10.88 2.58
N ASP A 41 13.41 12.08 2.14
CA ASP A 41 14.05 13.32 2.60
C ASP A 41 13.64 13.60 4.05
N VAL A 42 12.35 13.40 4.38
CA VAL A 42 11.82 13.62 5.74
C VAL A 42 12.48 12.69 6.76
N TYR A 43 12.77 11.42 6.43
CA TYR A 43 13.53 10.54 7.34
C TYR A 43 14.89 11.10 7.74
N ARG A 44 15.55 11.85 6.83
CA ARG A 44 16.89 12.43 7.03
C ARG A 44 16.85 13.82 7.65
N MET A 45 15.71 14.50 7.60
CA MET A 45 15.58 15.87 8.13
C MET A 45 15.68 15.91 9.65
N ARG A 46 16.28 16.99 10.15
CA ARG A 46 16.21 17.38 11.56
C ARG A 46 15.00 18.28 11.75
N LEU A 47 13.92 17.70 12.19
CA LEU A 47 12.64 18.33 12.53
C LEU A 47 12.33 18.05 13.99
N ALA A 48 11.39 18.81 14.58
CA ALA A 48 10.81 18.44 15.85
C ALA A 48 10.19 17.03 15.72
N PRO A 49 10.28 16.17 16.74
CA PRO A 49 9.81 14.78 16.65
C PRO A 49 8.35 14.66 16.20
N TYR A 50 7.50 15.55 16.68
CA TYR A 50 6.08 15.59 16.34
C TYR A 50 5.87 15.92 14.86
N ASP A 51 6.46 17.04 14.38
CA ASP A 51 6.35 17.46 12.97
C ASP A 51 6.87 16.37 12.02
N LYS A 52 7.96 15.72 12.42
CA LYS A 52 8.56 14.64 11.62
C LYS A 52 7.63 13.44 11.52
N ARG A 53 7.02 13.04 12.63
CA ARG A 53 6.09 11.90 12.67
C ARG A 53 4.85 12.19 11.83
N ASP A 54 4.23 13.34 12.02
CA ASP A 54 3.03 13.72 11.29
C ASP A 54 3.28 13.82 9.77
N ALA A 55 4.42 14.40 9.38
CA ALA A 55 4.80 14.47 7.98
C ALA A 55 5.04 13.09 7.37
N LEU A 56 5.75 12.19 8.07
CA LEU A 56 5.99 10.82 7.61
C LEU A 56 4.70 10.02 7.52
N GLU A 57 3.83 10.12 8.51
CA GLU A 57 2.55 9.42 8.53
C GLU A 57 1.68 9.85 7.34
N LEU A 58 1.46 11.16 7.14
CA LEU A 58 0.62 11.67 6.06
C LEU A 58 1.21 11.36 4.67
N LEU A 59 2.52 11.57 4.48
CA LEU A 59 3.15 11.26 3.19
C LEU A 59 3.12 9.77 2.88
N SER A 60 3.37 8.93 3.87
CA SER A 60 3.31 7.48 3.69
C SER A 60 1.88 7.01 3.40
N GLU A 61 0.90 7.56 4.11
CA GLU A 61 -0.51 7.26 3.90
C GLU A 61 -0.96 7.62 2.47
N ILE A 62 -0.63 8.82 2.00
CA ILE A 62 -0.91 9.25 0.63
C ILE A 62 -0.26 8.30 -0.38
N ALA A 63 1.03 8.02 -0.22
CA ALA A 63 1.77 7.18 -1.16
C ALA A 63 1.31 5.73 -1.16
N LEU A 64 0.90 5.17 -0.01
CA LEU A 64 0.38 3.81 0.08
C LEU A 64 -0.99 3.66 -0.57
N HIS A 65 -1.87 4.64 -0.42
CA HIS A 65 -3.14 4.62 -1.12
C HIS A 65 -2.98 4.79 -2.64
N GLU A 66 -2.06 5.64 -3.08
CA GLU A 66 -1.72 5.74 -4.51
C GLU A 66 -1.15 4.43 -5.05
N LEU A 67 -0.27 3.79 -4.26
CA LEU A 67 0.28 2.48 -4.60
C LEU A 67 -0.81 1.40 -4.64
N PHE A 68 -1.77 1.42 -3.70
CA PHE A 68 -2.91 0.50 -3.70
C PHE A 68 -3.63 0.50 -5.04
N PHE A 69 -4.00 1.67 -5.57
CA PHE A 69 -4.70 1.77 -6.86
C PHE A 69 -3.91 1.19 -8.03
N VAL A 70 -2.60 1.31 -8.03
CA VAL A 70 -1.74 0.78 -9.09
C VAL A 70 -1.20 -0.62 -8.82
N SER A 71 -1.52 -1.20 -7.67
CA SER A 71 -1.15 -2.58 -7.31
C SER A 71 -2.01 -3.64 -7.99
N PHE A 72 -3.05 -3.22 -8.70
CA PHE A 72 -3.99 -4.14 -9.35
C PHE A 72 -4.02 -3.92 -10.85
N SER A 73 -4.06 -5.01 -11.61
CA SER A 73 -4.19 -5.00 -13.05
C SER A 73 -5.63 -5.25 -13.49
N HIS A 74 -5.94 -4.92 -14.76
CA HIS A 74 -7.25 -5.21 -15.35
C HIS A 74 -7.43 -6.67 -15.75
N SER A 75 -6.34 -7.44 -15.84
CA SER A 75 -6.32 -8.84 -16.22
C SER A 75 -5.29 -9.57 -15.37
N PRO A 76 -5.51 -10.83 -15.02
CA PRO A 76 -4.50 -11.65 -14.40
C PRO A 76 -3.27 -11.74 -15.32
N TYR A 77 -2.09 -11.43 -14.79
CA TYR A 77 -0.83 -11.64 -15.48
C TYR A 77 -0.08 -12.82 -14.85
N PRO A 78 0.69 -13.58 -15.63
CA PRO A 78 1.53 -14.61 -15.05
C PRO A 78 2.50 -14.00 -14.03
N ALA A 79 2.65 -14.67 -12.90
CA ALA A 79 3.57 -14.25 -11.88
C ALA A 79 5.00 -14.15 -12.42
N ALA A 80 5.73 -13.12 -12.00
CA ALA A 80 7.15 -13.00 -12.28
C ALA A 80 7.91 -14.23 -11.78
N ASP A 81 9.02 -14.59 -12.45
CA ASP A 81 9.87 -15.72 -12.04
C ASP A 81 10.37 -15.58 -10.60
N ALA A 82 10.53 -14.36 -10.11
CA ALA A 82 10.88 -14.08 -8.72
C ALA A 82 9.86 -14.65 -7.72
N VAL A 83 8.54 -14.59 -8.01
CA VAL A 83 7.48 -15.19 -7.18
C VAL A 83 7.63 -16.71 -7.15
N ARG A 84 7.82 -17.34 -8.32
CA ARG A 84 8.00 -18.79 -8.40
C ARG A 84 9.25 -19.27 -7.66
N ARG A 85 10.33 -18.51 -7.72
CA ARG A 85 11.56 -18.85 -6.97
C ARG A 85 11.36 -18.70 -5.45
N ALA A 86 10.68 -17.65 -5.01
CA ALA A 86 10.53 -17.36 -3.58
C ALA A 86 9.46 -18.24 -2.89
N TYR A 87 8.36 -18.55 -3.58
CA TYR A 87 7.18 -19.21 -3.01
C TYR A 87 6.83 -20.56 -3.68
N GLY A 88 7.58 -20.98 -4.71
CA GLY A 88 7.32 -22.20 -5.47
C GLY A 88 6.20 -22.05 -6.50
N SER A 89 5.20 -21.24 -6.24
CA SER A 89 4.08 -20.97 -7.17
C SER A 89 3.41 -19.64 -6.85
N GLU A 90 2.68 -19.10 -7.83
CA GLU A 90 1.79 -17.96 -7.66
C GLU A 90 0.71 -18.23 -6.60
N ALA A 91 0.09 -19.41 -6.66
CA ALA A 91 -0.94 -19.80 -5.70
C ALA A 91 -0.43 -19.80 -4.26
N ASN A 92 0.78 -20.27 -4.02
CA ASN A 92 1.39 -20.24 -2.69
C ASN A 92 1.61 -18.80 -2.22
N PHE A 93 2.09 -17.92 -3.10
CA PHE A 93 2.29 -16.50 -2.79
C PHE A 93 0.96 -15.82 -2.44
N LEU A 94 -0.07 -15.98 -3.29
CA LEU A 94 -1.39 -15.39 -3.04
C LEU A 94 -2.03 -15.95 -1.76
N ASN A 95 -1.84 -17.22 -1.45
CA ASN A 95 -2.30 -17.82 -0.20
C ASN A 95 -1.57 -17.22 1.03
N GLU A 96 -0.27 -16.94 0.92
CA GLU A 96 0.48 -16.25 1.98
C GLU A 96 -0.03 -14.81 2.17
N VAL A 97 -0.21 -14.07 1.08
CA VAL A 97 -0.80 -12.71 1.10
C VAL A 97 -2.19 -12.74 1.73
N TYR A 98 -3.04 -13.70 1.34
CA TYR A 98 -4.38 -13.87 1.90
C TYR A 98 -4.34 -14.10 3.42
N LYS A 99 -3.52 -15.04 3.90
CA LYS A 99 -3.42 -15.37 5.33
C LYS A 99 -2.99 -14.16 6.17
N GLN A 100 -1.95 -13.45 5.72
CA GLN A 100 -1.46 -12.27 6.42
C GLN A 100 -2.50 -11.13 6.36
N ALA A 101 -3.14 -10.90 5.21
CA ALA A 101 -4.18 -9.89 5.09
C ALA A 101 -5.39 -10.19 5.97
N MET A 102 -5.80 -11.46 6.10
CA MET A 102 -6.92 -11.87 6.98
C MET A 102 -6.59 -11.63 8.46
N SER A 103 -5.35 -11.91 8.88
CA SER A 103 -4.93 -11.72 10.28
C SER A 103 -4.74 -10.26 10.66
N LEU A 104 -4.42 -9.38 9.70
CA LEU A 104 -4.16 -7.97 9.94
C LEU A 104 -5.47 -7.21 10.22
N PRO A 105 -5.69 -6.64 11.41
CA PRO A 105 -6.98 -6.03 11.76
C PRO A 105 -7.24 -4.72 11.00
N TYR A 106 -6.21 -3.94 10.67
CA TYR A 106 -6.25 -2.68 9.93
C TYR A 106 -4.87 -2.34 9.37
N GLY A 107 -4.81 -1.42 8.40
CA GLY A 107 -3.58 -0.93 7.79
C GLY A 107 -3.34 -1.55 6.41
N PHE A 108 -2.09 -1.71 6.07
CA PHE A 108 -1.68 -2.23 4.76
C PHE A 108 -0.89 -3.52 4.87
N LEU A 109 -1.13 -4.43 3.95
CA LEU A 109 -0.18 -5.49 3.66
C LEU A 109 0.70 -5.03 2.49
N LEU A 110 2.00 -4.93 2.73
CA LEU A 110 2.98 -4.39 1.78
C LEU A 110 3.86 -5.51 1.23
N VAL A 111 4.12 -5.45 -0.07
CA VAL A 111 5.07 -6.36 -0.71
C VAL A 111 6.27 -5.55 -1.17
N TYR A 112 7.46 -6.02 -0.78
CA TYR A 112 8.75 -5.46 -1.17
C TYR A 112 9.47 -6.44 -2.10
N SER A 113 10.17 -5.90 -3.10
CA SER A 113 11.04 -6.66 -3.98
C SER A 113 12.40 -5.97 -4.06
N PHE A 114 13.46 -6.67 -3.68
CA PHE A 114 14.83 -6.16 -3.77
C PHE A 114 15.82 -7.32 -3.84
N GLY A 115 16.78 -7.23 -4.76
CA GLY A 115 17.84 -8.23 -4.91
C GLY A 115 17.31 -9.65 -5.14
N GLY A 116 16.21 -9.80 -5.89
CA GLY A 116 15.55 -11.08 -6.15
C GLY A 116 14.80 -11.69 -4.96
N ARG A 117 14.69 -10.99 -3.85
CA ARG A 117 13.91 -11.39 -2.68
C ARG A 117 12.57 -10.68 -2.67
N ILE A 118 11.52 -11.42 -2.31
CA ILE A 118 10.18 -10.90 -2.09
C ILE A 118 9.87 -11.04 -0.61
N GLU A 119 9.39 -9.95 -0.01
CA GLU A 119 9.01 -9.90 1.39
C GLU A 119 7.61 -9.31 1.52
N VAL A 120 6.74 -10.01 2.24
CA VAL A 120 5.40 -9.55 2.61
C VAL A 120 5.46 -9.06 4.05
N ARG A 121 4.97 -7.85 4.33
CA ARG A 121 4.99 -7.23 5.66
C ARG A 121 3.65 -6.60 5.99
N GLU A 122 3.20 -6.83 7.20
CA GLU A 122 2.11 -6.07 7.82
C GLU A 122 2.60 -4.65 8.16
N CYS A 123 1.78 -3.66 7.89
CA CYS A 123 2.09 -2.25 8.14
C CYS A 123 0.90 -1.56 8.83
N THR A 124 0.98 -1.49 10.15
CA THR A 124 0.07 -0.69 11.00
C THR A 124 0.69 0.65 11.40
N ASP A 125 2.02 0.75 11.43
CA ASP A 125 2.76 2.01 11.60
C ASP A 125 3.24 2.52 10.23
N LEU A 126 2.47 3.45 9.66
CA LEU A 126 2.74 4.01 8.34
C LEU A 126 4.07 4.74 8.26
N CYS A 127 4.58 5.28 9.40
CA CYS A 127 5.90 5.90 9.46
C CYS A 127 7.03 4.93 9.12
N SER A 128 6.84 3.64 9.23
CA SER A 128 7.86 2.62 8.95
C SER A 128 7.85 2.12 7.51
N ALA A 129 6.77 2.35 6.76
CA ALA A 129 6.53 1.75 5.44
C ALA A 129 7.66 1.97 4.42
N TYR A 130 8.30 3.14 4.44
CA TYR A 130 9.34 3.54 3.49
C TYR A 130 10.73 3.64 4.11
N TYR A 131 10.92 3.19 5.35
CA TYR A 131 12.15 3.43 6.10
C TYR A 131 13.39 2.81 5.44
N ARG A 132 13.32 1.57 5.00
CA ARG A 132 14.45 0.85 4.38
C ARG A 132 14.34 0.78 2.85
N SER A 133 13.15 0.54 2.35
CA SER A 133 12.84 0.37 0.93
C SER A 133 11.44 0.86 0.63
N ALA A 134 11.13 1.14 -0.63
CA ALA A 134 9.76 1.41 -1.06
C ALA A 134 9.04 0.07 -1.33
N PRO A 135 7.80 -0.11 -0.88
CA PRO A 135 6.98 -1.23 -1.30
C PRO A 135 6.66 -1.13 -2.79
N VAL A 136 6.49 -2.27 -3.44
CA VAL A 136 6.13 -2.36 -4.87
C VAL A 136 4.65 -2.69 -5.08
N LEU A 137 4.01 -3.31 -4.07
CA LEU A 137 2.56 -3.53 -4.00
C LEU A 137 2.05 -3.16 -2.62
N ALA A 138 0.83 -2.65 -2.57
CA ALA A 138 0.10 -2.39 -1.34
C ALA A 138 -1.32 -2.95 -1.45
N LEU A 139 -1.76 -3.67 -0.42
CA LEU A 139 -3.13 -4.11 -0.23
C LEU A 139 -3.66 -3.43 1.03
N ASP A 140 -4.62 -2.54 0.86
CA ASP A 140 -5.29 -1.91 1.99
C ASP A 140 -6.36 -2.86 2.55
N VAL A 141 -6.30 -3.12 3.84
CA VAL A 141 -7.24 -4.02 4.54
C VAL A 141 -8.16 -3.28 5.51
N CYS A 142 -8.15 -1.94 5.45
CA CYS A 142 -9.04 -1.13 6.25
C CYS A 142 -10.48 -1.17 5.70
N GLU A 143 -11.45 -1.15 6.59
CA GLU A 143 -12.88 -1.23 6.22
C GLU A 143 -13.33 -0.13 5.26
N HIS A 144 -12.77 1.07 5.34
CA HIS A 144 -13.13 2.18 4.46
C HIS A 144 -12.94 1.89 2.96
N VAL A 145 -12.09 0.90 2.63
CA VAL A 145 -11.82 0.51 1.23
C VAL A 145 -12.94 -0.33 0.66
N TYR A 146 -13.47 -1.25 1.44
CA TYR A 146 -14.34 -2.31 0.93
C TYR A 146 -15.74 -2.34 1.55
N PHE A 147 -16.01 -1.55 2.60
CA PHE A 147 -17.26 -1.60 3.34
C PHE A 147 -18.51 -1.34 2.46
N SER A 148 -18.44 -0.39 1.53
CA SER A 148 -19.57 -0.09 0.64
C SER A 148 -19.95 -1.25 -0.28
N ASP A 149 -18.98 -2.11 -0.65
CA ASP A 149 -19.20 -3.23 -1.59
C ASP A 149 -19.40 -4.56 -0.89
N TYR A 150 -18.75 -4.77 0.27
CA TYR A 150 -18.68 -6.06 0.94
C TYR A 150 -19.17 -6.03 2.39
N GLY A 151 -19.53 -4.85 2.93
CA GLY A 151 -19.83 -4.71 4.35
C GLY A 151 -18.62 -5.08 5.21
N PHE A 152 -18.84 -5.88 6.25
CA PHE A 152 -17.78 -6.40 7.12
C PHE A 152 -17.14 -7.70 6.60
N ASP A 153 -17.50 -8.15 5.39
CA ASP A 153 -16.99 -9.38 4.81
C ASP A 153 -15.62 -9.17 4.13
N LYS A 154 -14.59 -9.06 4.97
CA LYS A 154 -13.20 -8.91 4.53
C LYS A 154 -12.72 -10.09 3.69
N GLU A 155 -13.17 -11.30 4.02
CA GLU A 155 -12.80 -12.49 3.27
C GLU A 155 -13.26 -12.39 1.82
N ARG A 156 -14.53 -12.03 1.60
CA ARG A 156 -15.08 -11.83 0.26
C ARG A 156 -14.35 -10.74 -0.52
N TYR A 157 -14.00 -9.63 0.14
CA TYR A 157 -13.18 -8.58 -0.47
C TYR A 157 -11.83 -9.12 -0.93
N LEU A 158 -11.09 -9.82 -0.06
CA LEU A 158 -9.78 -10.34 -0.39
C LEU A 158 -9.83 -11.38 -1.52
N LEU A 159 -10.80 -12.28 -1.50
CA LEU A 159 -11.00 -13.27 -2.56
C LEU A 159 -11.33 -12.61 -3.91
N ALA A 160 -12.02 -11.47 -3.89
CA ALA A 160 -12.30 -10.70 -5.11
C ALA A 160 -11.11 -9.88 -5.60
N ALA A 161 -10.26 -9.35 -4.71
CA ALA A 161 -9.14 -8.47 -5.03
C ALA A 161 -7.88 -9.23 -5.48
N LEU A 162 -7.50 -10.29 -4.76
CA LEU A 162 -6.23 -10.98 -4.95
C LEU A 162 -5.97 -11.51 -6.36
N PRO A 163 -6.96 -12.02 -7.11
CA PRO A 163 -6.73 -12.44 -8.51
C PRO A 163 -6.26 -11.32 -9.44
N TYR A 164 -6.48 -10.05 -9.07
CA TYR A 164 -6.08 -8.89 -9.86
C TYR A 164 -4.78 -8.24 -9.39
N LEU A 165 -4.14 -8.77 -8.34
CA LEU A 165 -2.87 -8.24 -7.86
C LEU A 165 -1.80 -8.34 -8.96
N ASP A 166 -1.17 -7.20 -9.31
CA ASP A 166 -0.23 -7.12 -10.42
C ASP A 166 1.15 -7.66 -10.03
N LEU A 167 1.31 -8.98 -10.13
CA LEU A 167 2.53 -9.68 -9.78
C LEU A 167 3.69 -9.41 -10.76
N THR A 168 3.44 -8.77 -11.91
CA THR A 168 4.51 -8.36 -12.84
C THR A 168 5.40 -7.28 -12.23
N ARG A 169 4.91 -6.55 -11.24
CA ARG A 169 5.66 -5.53 -10.50
C ARG A 169 6.74 -6.13 -9.58
N LEU A 170 6.67 -7.43 -9.32
CA LEU A 170 7.63 -8.18 -8.51
C LEU A 170 8.81 -8.67 -9.36
N THR A 171 9.21 -7.88 -10.34
CA THR A 171 10.39 -8.17 -11.17
C THR A 171 11.67 -8.01 -10.36
N GLU A 172 12.73 -8.66 -10.80
CA GLU A 172 14.07 -8.39 -10.29
C GLU A 172 14.41 -6.92 -10.61
N SER A 173 14.49 -6.09 -9.57
CA SER A 173 15.19 -4.81 -9.73
C SER A 173 16.67 -5.13 -9.97
N PRO A 174 17.28 -4.51 -10.99
CA PRO A 174 18.69 -4.71 -11.29
C PRO A 174 19.59 -4.31 -10.11
#